data_79e681c43c20b0139cfae982f4da7764
#
_entry.id   79e681c43c20b0139cfae982f4da7764
#
_cell.length_a   1.000
_cell.length_b   1.000
_cell.length_c   1.000
_cell.angle_alpha   90.00
_cell.angle_beta   90.00
_cell.angle_gamma   90.00
#
_symmetry.space_group_name_H-M   'P 1'
#
loop_
_entity.id
_entity.type
_entity.pdbx_description
1 polymer ?
#
loop_
_entity_poly.entity_id
_entity_poly.type
_entity_poly.pdbx_seq_one_letter_code
_entity_poly.pdbx_strand_id
1 'polypeptide(L)'
;IPGYACSSELEPASTGVNILAAIGSFCHEFGHILGWPDFYDTKGGNDSKCEVPGNFSQMAYGTYNNESHTPPALSILERWMMGWAEPEVLETSGNYTLPAVTEGKGYLVKTETEGDYFLLECRGAGKTVWDKKEYLDYYGRGSDWGLLVYHVINESNSWLGNTVNIAKGNERYR
;
A
#
# COMPACT_ATOMS: atom_id res chain seq x y z
N ILE A 1 -5.53 20.03 -13.73
CA ILE A 1 -6.24 19.32 -14.80
C ILE A 1 -7.11 18.28 -14.10
N PRO A 2 -8.42 18.26 -14.36
CA PRO A 2 -9.22 17.18 -13.84
C PRO A 2 -8.69 15.85 -14.39
N GLY A 3 -8.22 14.98 -13.51
CA GLY A 3 -7.77 13.65 -13.85
C GLY A 3 -8.95 12.74 -14.14
N TYR A 4 -8.72 11.68 -14.89
CA TYR A 4 -9.66 10.58 -15.07
C TYR A 4 -8.90 9.26 -14.94
N ALA A 5 -9.55 8.26 -14.38
CA ALA A 5 -9.04 6.91 -14.32
C ALA A 5 -9.48 6.13 -15.56
N CYS A 6 -8.58 5.32 -16.09
CA CYS A 6 -8.88 4.36 -17.15
C CYS A 6 -8.46 2.98 -16.71
N SER A 7 -9.33 2.01 -16.87
CA SER A 7 -9.03 0.60 -16.69
C SER A 7 -9.70 -0.20 -17.81
N SER A 8 -9.16 -1.38 -18.10
CA SER A 8 -9.81 -2.29 -19.03
C SER A 8 -11.11 -2.82 -18.45
N GLU A 9 -12.16 -2.89 -19.27
CA GLU A 9 -13.40 -3.58 -18.90
C GLU A 9 -13.21 -5.11 -18.85
N LEU A 10 -12.35 -5.60 -19.74
CA LEU A 10 -12.07 -7.03 -19.87
C LEU A 10 -10.59 -7.30 -19.68
N GLU A 11 -10.30 -8.45 -19.11
CA GLU A 11 -8.95 -8.98 -18.97
C GLU A 11 -8.88 -10.43 -19.47
N PRO A 12 -7.71 -10.87 -19.99
CA PRO A 12 -7.55 -12.23 -20.48
C PRO A 12 -7.52 -13.22 -19.30
N ALA A 13 -8.46 -14.16 -19.27
CA ALA A 13 -8.37 -15.28 -18.36
C ALA A 13 -7.34 -16.31 -18.85
N SER A 14 -6.88 -17.17 -17.93
CA SER A 14 -5.99 -18.29 -18.24
C SER A 14 -6.55 -19.26 -19.29
N THR A 15 -7.85 -19.25 -19.49
CA THR A 15 -8.58 -20.05 -20.49
C THR A 15 -8.53 -19.45 -21.89
N GLY A 16 -7.96 -18.24 -22.08
CA GLY A 16 -7.96 -17.50 -23.35
C GLY A 16 -9.27 -16.81 -23.67
N VAL A 17 -10.25 -16.85 -22.77
CA VAL A 17 -11.52 -16.11 -22.90
C VAL A 17 -11.39 -14.83 -22.06
N ASN A 18 -11.84 -13.70 -22.61
CA ASN A 18 -11.89 -12.47 -21.84
C ASN A 18 -12.99 -12.54 -20.79
N ILE A 19 -12.66 -12.12 -19.58
CA ILE A 19 -13.58 -11.99 -18.46
C ILE A 19 -13.68 -10.54 -18.05
N LEU A 20 -14.70 -10.17 -17.29
CA LEU A 20 -14.79 -8.83 -16.71
C LEU A 20 -13.61 -8.58 -15.78
N ALA A 21 -12.98 -7.44 -15.95
CA ALA A 21 -11.88 -7.01 -15.09
C ALA A 21 -12.36 -6.90 -13.64
N ALA A 22 -11.54 -7.35 -12.73
CA ALA A 22 -11.85 -7.33 -11.31
C ALA A 22 -11.65 -5.94 -10.70
N ILE A 23 -12.22 -5.68 -9.54
CA ILE A 23 -12.31 -4.34 -8.94
C ILE A 23 -10.96 -3.74 -8.54
N GLY A 24 -9.92 -4.57 -8.33
CA GLY A 24 -8.63 -4.11 -7.84
C GLY A 24 -8.00 -3.03 -8.72
N SER A 25 -7.93 -3.27 -10.04
CA SER A 25 -7.38 -2.29 -10.98
C SER A 25 -8.18 -0.99 -10.98
N PHE A 26 -9.50 -1.07 -10.92
CA PHE A 26 -10.34 0.14 -10.83
C PHE A 26 -10.08 0.93 -9.56
N CYS A 27 -9.91 0.25 -8.43
CA CYS A 27 -9.57 0.90 -7.15
C CYS A 27 -8.19 1.57 -7.21
N HIS A 28 -7.21 0.94 -7.85
CA HIS A 28 -5.87 1.48 -8.03
C HIS A 28 -5.90 2.77 -8.87
N GLU A 29 -6.48 2.70 -10.06
CA GLU A 29 -6.58 3.86 -10.95
C GLU A 29 -7.39 5.01 -10.32
N PHE A 30 -8.44 4.67 -9.57
CA PHE A 30 -9.18 5.68 -8.81
C PHE A 30 -8.34 6.30 -7.69
N GLY A 31 -7.42 5.53 -7.10
CA GLY A 31 -6.43 6.03 -6.14
C GLY A 31 -5.59 7.18 -6.71
N HIS A 32 -5.19 7.09 -7.98
CA HIS A 32 -4.49 8.18 -8.66
C HIS A 32 -5.35 9.44 -8.79
N ILE A 33 -6.67 9.30 -9.01
CA ILE A 33 -7.59 10.43 -9.03
C ILE A 33 -7.68 11.11 -7.66
N LEU A 34 -7.57 10.32 -6.58
CA LEU A 34 -7.51 10.85 -5.22
C LEU A 34 -6.17 11.50 -4.88
N GLY A 35 -5.14 11.31 -5.70
CA GLY A 35 -3.83 11.92 -5.55
C GLY A 35 -2.74 11.02 -4.98
N TRP A 36 -2.99 9.72 -4.83
CA TRP A 36 -1.95 8.77 -4.43
C TRP A 36 -1.01 8.46 -5.59
N PRO A 37 0.32 8.45 -5.35
CA PRO A 37 1.28 7.93 -6.31
C PRO A 37 1.30 6.39 -6.28
N ASP A 38 1.95 5.80 -7.26
CA ASP A 38 2.35 4.39 -7.17
C ASP A 38 3.35 4.20 -6.03
N PHE A 39 3.15 3.16 -5.23
CA PHE A 39 4.09 2.80 -4.16
C PHE A 39 5.05 1.69 -4.58
N TYR A 40 5.07 1.32 -5.82
CA TYR A 40 6.09 0.47 -6.42
C TYR A 40 7.07 1.30 -7.28
N ASP A 41 8.21 0.72 -7.62
CA ASP A 41 9.19 1.36 -8.49
C ASP A 41 8.65 1.44 -9.93
N THR A 42 8.22 2.63 -10.34
CA THR A 42 7.65 2.89 -11.68
C THR A 42 8.69 2.93 -12.80
N LYS A 43 9.99 2.99 -12.47
CA LYS A 43 11.09 2.91 -13.45
C LYS A 43 11.70 1.52 -13.55
N GLY A 44 11.17 0.59 -12.75
CA GLY A 44 11.73 -0.71 -12.54
C GLY A 44 11.97 -1.50 -13.82
N GLY A 45 13.14 -2.13 -13.84
CA GLY A 45 13.39 -3.35 -14.57
C GLY A 45 13.38 -4.51 -13.58
N ASN A 46 13.76 -5.70 -14.03
CA ASN A 46 13.87 -6.93 -13.21
C ASN A 46 14.81 -6.80 -11.99
N ASP A 47 15.40 -5.63 -11.77
CA ASP A 47 16.35 -5.31 -10.70
C ASP A 47 15.80 -4.33 -9.67
N SER A 48 14.48 -4.13 -9.58
CA SER A 48 13.90 -3.30 -8.51
C SER A 48 14.35 -3.85 -7.16
N LYS A 49 15.22 -3.09 -6.51
CA LYS A 49 15.82 -3.45 -5.21
C LYS A 49 15.06 -2.81 -4.05
N CYS A 50 14.01 -2.08 -4.35
CA CYS A 50 13.18 -1.42 -3.35
C CYS A 50 12.14 -2.38 -2.83
N GLU A 51 12.09 -2.53 -1.53
CA GLU A 51 10.97 -3.16 -0.86
C GLU A 51 9.81 -2.16 -0.85
N VAL A 52 8.71 -2.56 -1.41
CA VAL A 52 7.46 -1.79 -1.48
C VAL A 52 6.46 -2.38 -0.50
N PRO A 53 5.38 -1.67 -0.14
CA PRO A 53 4.36 -2.19 0.76
C PRO A 53 3.67 -3.48 0.25
N GLY A 54 3.98 -3.93 -0.96
CA GLY A 54 3.52 -5.19 -1.52
C GLY A 54 2.01 -5.29 -1.58
N ASN A 55 1.50 -6.44 -1.16
CA ASN A 55 0.07 -6.76 -1.15
C ASN A 55 -0.72 -6.07 -0.03
N PHE A 56 -0.08 -5.25 0.79
CA PHE A 56 -0.75 -4.47 1.84
C PHE A 56 -1.21 -3.08 1.39
N SER A 57 -0.84 -2.64 0.20
CA SER A 57 -1.24 -1.35 -0.34
C SER A 57 -2.01 -1.48 -1.64
N GLN A 58 -3.08 -0.71 -1.76
CA GLN A 58 -3.85 -0.56 -2.99
C GLN A 58 -3.03 0.07 -4.11
N MET A 59 -2.06 0.93 -3.77
CA MET A 59 -1.18 1.60 -4.71
C MET A 59 0.12 0.82 -4.99
N ALA A 60 0.14 -0.47 -4.64
CA ALA A 60 1.21 -1.42 -4.94
C ALA A 60 0.61 -2.75 -5.41
N TYR A 61 1.24 -3.88 -5.08
CA TYR A 61 0.79 -5.20 -5.54
C TYR A 61 -0.54 -5.65 -4.92
N GLY A 62 -1.03 -4.99 -3.88
CA GLY A 62 -2.32 -5.29 -3.26
C GLY A 62 -3.50 -5.20 -4.23
N THR A 63 -3.38 -4.39 -5.28
CA THR A 63 -4.38 -4.34 -6.36
C THR A 63 -4.66 -5.71 -6.98
N TYR A 64 -3.69 -6.63 -6.95
CA TYR A 64 -3.80 -7.97 -7.54
C TYR A 64 -4.21 -9.05 -6.55
N ASN A 65 -4.48 -8.73 -5.30
CA ASN A 65 -4.89 -9.71 -4.30
C ASN A 65 -6.13 -10.50 -4.76
N ASN A 66 -6.08 -11.82 -4.60
CA ASN A 66 -7.16 -12.72 -5.01
C ASN A 66 -7.60 -12.44 -6.46
N GLU A 67 -6.65 -12.42 -7.40
CA GLU A 67 -6.91 -12.14 -8.82
C GLU A 67 -7.65 -10.79 -9.00
N SER A 68 -7.21 -9.76 -8.30
CA SER A 68 -7.81 -8.41 -8.26
C SER A 68 -9.25 -8.33 -7.73
N HIS A 69 -9.80 -9.41 -7.19
CA HIS A 69 -11.16 -9.40 -6.63
C HIS A 69 -11.22 -8.85 -5.21
N THR A 70 -10.09 -8.87 -4.48
CA THR A 70 -10.07 -8.49 -3.07
C THR A 70 -8.90 -7.54 -2.78
N PRO A 71 -8.92 -6.31 -3.31
CA PRO A 71 -7.92 -5.31 -2.98
C PRO A 71 -7.88 -5.09 -1.46
N PRO A 72 -6.71 -4.80 -0.87
CA PRO A 72 -6.57 -4.69 0.57
C PRO A 72 -7.29 -3.46 1.11
N ALA A 73 -7.65 -3.49 2.38
CA ALA A 73 -8.04 -2.28 3.08
C ALA A 73 -6.92 -1.23 2.95
N LEU A 74 -7.31 0.03 2.79
CA LEU A 74 -6.35 1.13 2.70
C LEU A 74 -5.43 1.15 3.93
N SER A 75 -4.14 1.29 3.68
CA SER A 75 -3.13 1.45 4.71
C SER A 75 -3.36 2.71 5.55
N ILE A 76 -2.75 2.78 6.71
CA ILE A 76 -2.80 4.01 7.53
C ILE A 76 -2.15 5.18 6.79
N LEU A 77 -1.13 4.94 5.95
CA LEU A 77 -0.50 5.96 5.12
C LEU A 77 -1.48 6.52 4.08
N GLU A 78 -2.15 5.65 3.31
CA GLU A 78 -3.13 6.05 2.30
C GLU A 78 -4.26 6.86 2.93
N ARG A 79 -4.77 6.43 4.08
CA ARG A 79 -5.82 7.14 4.82
C ARG A 79 -5.33 8.49 5.35
N TRP A 80 -4.11 8.54 5.86
CA TRP A 80 -3.53 9.77 6.39
C TRP A 80 -3.31 10.81 5.30
N MET A 81 -2.81 10.42 4.15
CA MET A 81 -2.66 11.31 2.98
C MET A 81 -3.98 11.98 2.58
N MET A 82 -5.10 11.30 2.78
CA MET A 82 -6.42 11.82 2.47
C MET A 82 -7.09 12.56 3.65
N GLY A 83 -6.46 12.60 4.80
CA GLY A 83 -7.07 13.15 6.01
C GLY A 83 -8.22 12.31 6.58
N TRP A 84 -8.34 11.03 6.18
CA TRP A 84 -9.39 10.12 6.68
C TRP A 84 -9.02 9.43 7.98
N ALA A 85 -7.74 9.41 8.31
CA ALA A 85 -7.22 8.97 9.60
C ALA A 85 -5.92 9.70 9.89
N GLU A 86 -5.59 9.84 11.17
CA GLU A 86 -4.33 10.40 11.63
C GLU A 86 -3.66 9.38 12.55
N PRO A 87 -2.43 8.94 12.25
CA PRO A 87 -1.71 8.03 13.12
C PRO A 87 -1.34 8.71 14.44
N GLU A 88 -1.52 8.01 15.54
CA GLU A 88 -1.14 8.48 16.87
C GLU A 88 0.39 8.46 17.01
N VAL A 89 0.96 9.57 17.46
CA VAL A 89 2.42 9.66 17.68
C VAL A 89 2.80 8.96 18.96
N LEU A 90 3.71 7.99 18.88
CA LEU A 90 4.30 7.33 20.05
C LEU A 90 5.52 8.13 20.51
N GLU A 91 5.38 8.84 21.63
CA GLU A 91 6.45 9.67 22.19
C GLU A 91 7.28 8.96 23.26
N THR A 92 6.75 7.91 23.84
CA THR A 92 7.39 7.18 24.93
C THR A 92 7.37 5.67 24.71
N SER A 93 8.30 4.97 25.31
CA SER A 93 8.26 3.51 25.37
C SER A 93 7.12 3.03 26.27
N GLY A 94 6.44 1.96 25.88
CA GLY A 94 5.32 1.43 26.65
C GLY A 94 4.65 0.23 25.97
N ASN A 95 3.55 -0.20 26.54
CA ASN A 95 2.68 -1.21 25.96
C ASN A 95 1.52 -0.50 25.26
N TYR A 96 1.39 -0.73 23.96
CA TYR A 96 0.35 -0.15 23.14
C TYR A 96 -0.50 -1.25 22.52
N THR A 97 -1.79 -0.99 22.35
CA THR A 97 -2.71 -1.88 21.65
C THR A 97 -3.01 -1.29 20.28
N LEU A 98 -2.63 -2.00 19.24
CA LEU A 98 -2.86 -1.57 17.86
C LEU A 98 -4.07 -2.33 17.27
N PRO A 99 -5.22 -1.66 17.09
CA PRO A 99 -6.37 -2.25 16.44
C PRO A 99 -6.11 -2.58 14.97
N ALA A 100 -6.99 -3.36 14.36
CA ALA A 100 -6.92 -3.62 12.92
C ALA A 100 -6.95 -2.30 12.12
N VAL A 101 -6.20 -2.23 11.02
CA VAL A 101 -6.15 -1.03 10.15
C VAL A 101 -7.54 -0.62 9.63
N THR A 102 -8.47 -1.57 9.52
CA THR A 102 -9.86 -1.32 9.14
C THR A 102 -10.64 -0.45 10.14
N GLU A 103 -10.12 -0.29 11.35
CA GLU A 103 -10.65 0.63 12.35
C GLU A 103 -10.09 2.07 12.22
N GLY A 104 -9.24 2.30 11.19
CA GLY A 104 -8.68 3.61 10.88
C GLY A 104 -7.60 4.06 11.87
N LYS A 105 -6.95 3.14 12.57
CA LYS A 105 -5.90 3.43 13.54
C LYS A 105 -4.54 2.92 13.10
N GLY A 106 -3.51 3.66 13.48
CA GLY A 106 -2.11 3.32 13.33
C GLY A 106 -1.26 4.17 14.26
N TYR A 107 0.01 3.83 14.37
CA TYR A 107 0.96 4.60 15.16
C TYR A 107 2.06 5.17 14.28
N LEU A 108 2.61 6.31 14.71
CA LEU A 108 3.75 6.97 14.11
C LEU A 108 4.87 7.09 15.14
N VAL A 109 6.07 6.67 14.74
CA VAL A 109 7.30 6.88 15.51
C VAL A 109 8.19 7.83 14.71
N LYS A 110 8.47 9.01 15.26
CA LYS A 110 9.36 10.00 14.64
C LYS A 110 10.80 9.54 14.76
N THR A 111 11.60 9.87 13.74
CA THR A 111 13.06 9.80 13.82
C THR A 111 13.63 11.19 14.15
N GLU A 112 14.95 11.30 14.24
CA GLU A 112 15.64 12.59 14.42
C GLU A 112 15.67 13.43 13.14
N THR A 113 15.38 12.82 12.00
CA THR A 113 15.38 13.47 10.68
C THR A 113 13.97 13.91 10.33
N GLU A 114 13.80 15.19 10.01
CA GLU A 114 12.52 15.71 9.56
C GLU A 114 12.07 15.01 8.26
N GLY A 115 10.80 14.60 8.23
CA GLY A 115 10.23 13.85 7.09
C GLY A 115 10.53 12.36 7.09
N ASP A 116 11.30 11.88 8.06
CA ASP A 116 11.64 10.47 8.22
C ASP A 116 10.94 9.91 9.47
N TYR A 117 10.14 8.85 9.29
CA TYR A 117 9.34 8.27 10.38
C TYR A 117 8.96 6.81 10.09
N PHE A 118 8.56 6.10 11.13
CA PHE A 118 7.94 4.79 11.00
C PHE A 118 6.45 4.86 11.21
N LEU A 119 5.69 4.19 10.35
CA LEU A 119 4.25 3.95 10.52
C LEU A 119 4.02 2.50 10.87
N LEU A 120 3.13 2.28 11.83
CA LEU A 120 2.77 0.96 12.33
C LEU A 120 1.28 0.73 12.13
N GLU A 121 0.92 -0.41 11.56
CA GLU A 121 -0.47 -0.84 11.42
C GLU A 121 -0.62 -2.34 11.66
N CYS A 122 -1.82 -2.77 12.04
CA CYS A 122 -2.14 -4.17 12.23
C CYS A 122 -2.97 -4.69 11.04
N ARG A 123 -2.45 -5.72 10.37
CA ARG A 123 -3.04 -6.37 9.20
C ARG A 123 -3.52 -7.78 9.51
N GLY A 124 -4.56 -8.22 8.78
CA GLY A 124 -5.09 -9.57 8.87
C GLY A 124 -5.96 -9.84 10.11
N ALA A 125 -6.14 -8.83 10.96
CA ALA A 125 -7.03 -8.90 12.13
C ALA A 125 -8.41 -8.30 11.87
N GLY A 126 -8.61 -7.73 10.67
CA GLY A 126 -9.85 -7.08 10.28
C GLY A 126 -11.01 -8.05 10.13
N LYS A 127 -12.21 -7.52 10.36
CA LYS A 127 -13.46 -8.28 10.22
C LYS A 127 -14.00 -8.29 8.79
N THR A 128 -13.39 -7.49 7.91
CA THR A 128 -13.82 -7.34 6.52
C THR A 128 -13.01 -8.23 5.60
N VAL A 129 -13.58 -8.59 4.46
CA VAL A 129 -12.88 -9.35 3.40
C VAL A 129 -11.61 -8.63 2.91
N TRP A 130 -11.56 -7.29 2.99
CA TRP A 130 -10.46 -6.44 2.54
C TRP A 130 -9.20 -6.50 3.43
N ASP A 131 -9.26 -7.14 4.59
CA ASP A 131 -8.13 -7.33 5.51
C ASP A 131 -8.08 -8.78 6.04
N LYS A 132 -8.53 -9.74 5.27
CA LYS A 132 -8.39 -11.15 5.61
C LYS A 132 -7.00 -11.64 5.22
N LYS A 133 -6.36 -12.33 6.15
CA LYS A 133 -5.01 -12.88 5.97
C LYS A 133 -4.86 -13.75 4.72
N GLU A 134 -5.87 -14.54 4.37
CA GLU A 134 -5.84 -15.42 3.19
C GLU A 134 -5.75 -14.67 1.86
N TYR A 135 -6.11 -13.38 1.82
CA TYR A 135 -6.03 -12.53 0.63
C TYR A 135 -4.82 -11.59 0.65
N LEU A 136 -4.05 -11.56 1.74
CA LEU A 136 -2.84 -10.75 1.84
C LEU A 136 -1.58 -11.50 1.39
N ASP A 137 -1.73 -12.72 0.92
CA ASP A 137 -0.65 -13.59 0.45
C ASP A 137 -0.56 -13.64 -1.08
N TYR A 138 0.11 -12.65 -1.67
CA TYR A 138 0.31 -12.61 -3.13
C TYR A 138 1.34 -13.64 -3.64
N TYR A 139 2.33 -13.98 -2.81
CA TYR A 139 3.44 -14.83 -3.24
C TYR A 139 3.34 -16.28 -2.81
N GLY A 140 2.24 -16.73 -2.22
CA GLY A 140 2.08 -18.09 -1.72
C GLY A 140 3.03 -18.44 -0.59
N ARG A 141 3.51 -17.44 0.16
CA ARG A 141 4.47 -17.62 1.27
C ARG A 141 3.80 -17.98 2.60
N GLY A 142 2.51 -18.19 2.58
CA GLY A 142 1.71 -18.22 3.80
C GLY A 142 1.20 -16.81 4.13
N SER A 143 0.23 -16.72 4.99
CA SER A 143 -0.43 -15.44 5.29
C SER A 143 0.52 -14.46 5.99
N ASP A 144 0.96 -13.45 5.27
CA ASP A 144 1.68 -12.31 5.83
C ASP A 144 0.67 -11.38 6.54
N TRP A 145 0.64 -11.43 7.86
CA TRP A 145 -0.30 -10.66 8.67
C TRP A 145 0.28 -10.34 10.04
N GLY A 146 -0.34 -9.39 10.72
CA GLY A 146 0.08 -8.93 12.03
C GLY A 146 0.57 -7.50 12.03
N LEU A 147 1.60 -7.21 12.79
CA LEU A 147 2.22 -5.89 12.82
C LEU A 147 3.01 -5.64 11.55
N LEU A 148 2.61 -4.61 10.82
CA LEU A 148 3.33 -4.09 9.67
C LEU A 148 3.98 -2.77 10.05
N VAL A 149 5.25 -2.61 9.70
CA VAL A 149 6.04 -1.40 9.97
C VAL A 149 6.55 -0.87 8.65
N TYR A 150 6.17 0.35 8.32
CA TYR A 150 6.68 1.09 7.17
C TYR A 150 7.75 2.07 7.63
N HIS A 151 8.88 2.10 6.96
CA HIS A 151 9.81 3.21 7.03
C HIS A 151 9.46 4.18 5.91
N VAL A 152 9.06 5.39 6.26
CA VAL A 152 8.64 6.42 5.31
C VAL A 152 9.65 7.55 5.33
N ILE A 153 10.23 7.82 4.15
CA ILE A 153 11.07 8.99 3.89
C ILE A 153 10.29 9.91 2.98
N ASN A 154 9.78 11.00 3.55
CA ASN A 154 8.92 11.94 2.84
C ASN A 154 9.75 12.93 2.03
N GLU A 155 10.11 12.56 0.81
CA GLU A 155 10.68 13.48 -0.19
C GLU A 155 9.55 14.02 -1.07
N SER A 156 9.11 15.25 -0.85
CA SER A 156 7.96 15.85 -1.53
C SER A 156 8.00 15.75 -3.06
N ASN A 157 9.19 15.87 -3.66
CA ASN A 157 9.36 15.74 -5.11
C ASN A 157 9.09 14.32 -5.62
N SER A 158 9.38 13.30 -4.84
CA SER A 158 9.13 11.90 -5.18
C SER A 158 7.63 11.60 -5.20
N TRP A 159 6.89 12.13 -4.26
CA TRP A 159 5.43 11.96 -4.18
C TRP A 159 4.72 12.63 -5.34
N LEU A 160 5.05 13.90 -5.63
CA LEU A 160 4.44 14.65 -6.72
C LEU A 160 4.86 14.14 -8.11
N GLY A 161 6.05 13.56 -8.22
CA GLY A 161 6.61 13.04 -9.46
C GLY A 161 6.24 11.59 -9.78
N ASN A 162 5.45 10.94 -8.94
CA ASN A 162 5.17 9.50 -9.03
C ASN A 162 6.46 8.65 -9.10
N THR A 163 7.42 8.99 -8.27
CA THR A 163 8.75 8.35 -8.23
C THR A 163 9.09 7.81 -6.85
N VAL A 164 8.07 7.49 -6.08
CA VAL A 164 8.19 6.84 -4.78
C VAL A 164 8.82 5.46 -4.96
N ASN A 165 9.73 5.09 -4.07
CA ASN A 165 10.44 3.80 -4.09
C ASN A 165 11.30 3.52 -5.34
N ILE A 166 11.64 4.52 -6.13
CA ILE A 166 12.60 4.34 -7.21
C ILE A 166 14.01 4.20 -6.61
N ALA A 167 14.63 3.06 -6.89
CA ALA A 167 16.01 2.81 -6.46
C ALA A 167 16.97 3.78 -7.14
N LYS A 168 17.70 4.57 -6.33
CA LYS A 168 18.79 5.43 -6.83
C LYS A 168 20.10 4.63 -6.77
N GLY A 169 20.48 4.02 -7.90
CA GLY A 169 21.74 3.27 -8.00
C GLY A 169 21.74 1.97 -7.18
N ASN A 170 22.80 1.76 -6.38
CA ASN A 170 22.95 0.56 -5.54
C ASN A 170 22.41 0.74 -4.11
N GLU A 171 21.76 1.84 -3.82
CA GLU A 171 21.18 2.10 -2.51
C GLU A 171 19.92 1.25 -2.33
N ARG A 172 19.96 0.36 -1.36
CA ARG A 172 18.75 -0.24 -0.82
C ARG A 172 18.15 0.79 0.14
N TYR A 173 16.95 1.25 -0.11
CA TYR A 173 16.19 1.90 0.94
C TYR A 173 15.93 0.85 2.03
N ARG A 174 16.52 1.06 3.17
CA ARG A 174 16.48 0.14 4.32
C ARG A 174 15.27 0.42 5.16
#